data_67230f66d53623bccf09224d1a23373e
#
_entry.id   67230f66d53623bccf09224d1a23373e
#
_cell.length_a   1.000
_cell.length_b   1.000
_cell.length_c   1.000
_cell.angle_alpha   90.00
_cell.angle_beta   90.00
_cell.angle_gamma   90.00
#
_symmetry.space_group_name_H-M   'P 1'
#
loop_
_entity.id
_entity.type
_entity.pdbx_description
1 polymer ?
#
loop_
_entity_poly.entity_id
_entity_poly.type
_entity_poly.pdbx_seq_one_letter_code
_entity_poly.pdbx_strand_id
1 'polypeptide(L)'
;EQETIHVEPKPVVIIEGIMTLVDKKLRSLMDLKVFVDTDADERLIRNIQRDTIDRGRTVSMVVDRYLKVLKPMHEQFIEPTKRYADIIIPQGGENEKGISILCRYVEGLVEK
;
A
#
# COMPACT_ATOMS: atom_id res chain seq x y z
N GLU A 1 -1.68 -6.48 -8.85
CA GLU A 1 -2.08 -5.19 -8.38
C GLU A 1 -1.79 -4.12 -9.38
N GLN A 2 -2.78 -3.37 -9.69
CA GLN A 2 -2.65 -2.29 -10.64
C GLN A 2 -2.67 -0.96 -9.93
N GLU A 3 -1.78 -0.11 -10.34
CA GLU A 3 -1.80 1.27 -9.90
C GLU A 3 -2.90 2.00 -10.66
N THR A 4 -3.67 2.79 -9.92
CA THR A 4 -4.72 3.61 -10.51
C THR A 4 -4.30 5.07 -10.41
N ILE A 5 -4.21 5.72 -11.54
CA ILE A 5 -3.86 7.12 -11.61
C ILE A 5 -5.03 7.88 -12.20
N HIS A 6 -5.59 8.76 -11.42
CA HIS A 6 -6.63 9.66 -11.88
C HIS A 6 -6.03 11.02 -12.20
N VAL A 7 -6.12 11.40 -13.46
CA VAL A 7 -5.57 12.68 -13.90
C VAL A 7 -6.74 13.61 -14.23
N GLU A 8 -7.40 14.05 -13.20
CA GLU A 8 -8.45 15.05 -13.31
C GLU A 8 -8.01 16.31 -12.59
N PRO A 9 -8.48 17.49 -13.03
CA PRO A 9 -8.15 18.74 -12.34
C PRO A 9 -8.87 18.86 -11.02
N LYS A 10 -8.37 18.14 -10.01
CA LYS A 10 -8.91 18.15 -8.66
C LYS A 10 -7.84 18.67 -7.69
N PRO A 11 -8.27 19.24 -6.55
CA PRO A 11 -7.31 19.74 -5.56
C PRO A 11 -6.42 18.63 -4.97
N VAL A 12 -6.90 17.38 -4.96
CA VAL A 12 -6.14 16.25 -4.44
C VAL A 12 -6.20 15.10 -5.43
N VAL A 13 -5.02 14.55 -5.73
CA VAL A 13 -4.90 13.34 -6.55
C VAL A 13 -4.24 12.27 -5.69
N ILE A 14 -4.85 11.09 -5.61
CA ILE A 14 -4.34 9.96 -4.85
C ILE A 14 -3.83 8.90 -5.81
N ILE A 15 -2.57 8.50 -5.61
CA ILE A 15 -1.94 7.41 -6.36
C ILE A 15 -1.72 6.27 -5.39
N GLU A 16 -2.24 5.10 -5.72
CA GLU A 16 -2.07 3.93 -4.86
C GLU A 16 -1.43 2.76 -5.59
N GLY A 17 -0.86 1.85 -4.84
CA GLY A 17 -0.23 0.64 -5.35
C GLY A 17 0.93 0.24 -4.46
N ILE A 18 1.28 -1.05 -4.47
CA ILE A 18 2.36 -1.56 -3.62
C ILE A 18 3.73 -1.06 -4.05
N MET A 19 3.88 -0.62 -5.29
CA MET A 19 5.15 -0.18 -5.85
C MET A 19 5.25 1.34 -6.00
N THR A 20 4.29 2.10 -5.50
CA THR A 20 4.28 3.57 -5.70
C THR A 20 5.49 4.26 -5.11
N LEU A 21 5.95 3.83 -3.93
CA LEU A 21 7.13 4.44 -3.29
C LEU A 21 8.46 3.87 -3.78
N VAL A 22 8.43 2.80 -4.56
CA VAL A 22 9.63 2.23 -5.17
C VAL A 22 10.11 3.10 -6.33
N ASP A 23 9.20 3.70 -7.08
CA ASP A 23 9.51 4.50 -8.25
C ASP A 23 9.97 5.90 -7.85
N LYS A 24 11.22 6.22 -8.14
CA LYS A 24 11.81 7.51 -7.82
C LYS A 24 11.09 8.68 -8.50
N LYS A 25 10.64 8.49 -9.73
CA LYS A 25 9.91 9.53 -10.46
C LYS A 25 8.57 9.82 -9.79
N LEU A 26 7.83 8.78 -9.42
CA LEU A 26 6.57 8.96 -8.72
C LEU A 26 6.79 9.65 -7.38
N ARG A 27 7.81 9.24 -6.62
CA ARG A 27 8.11 9.90 -5.34
C ARG A 27 8.32 11.39 -5.50
N SER A 28 9.02 11.79 -6.54
CA SER A 28 9.34 13.21 -6.76
C SER A 28 8.11 14.07 -7.07
N LEU A 29 7.02 13.43 -7.50
CA LEU A 29 5.78 14.12 -7.83
C LEU A 29 4.80 14.17 -6.66
N MET A 30 5.09 13.47 -5.58
CA MET A 30 4.18 13.39 -4.43
C MET A 30 4.45 14.49 -3.42
N ASP A 31 3.38 15.16 -3.00
CA ASP A 31 3.44 16.13 -1.90
C ASP A 31 3.42 15.45 -0.55
N LEU A 32 2.76 14.31 -0.46
CA LEU A 32 2.68 13.51 0.77
C LEU A 32 2.87 12.04 0.41
N LYS A 33 3.80 11.39 1.11
CA LYS A 33 4.08 9.97 0.93
C LYS A 33 3.65 9.20 2.16
N VAL A 34 2.76 8.24 1.98
CA VAL A 34 2.19 7.42 3.06
C VAL A 34 2.54 5.96 2.84
N PHE A 35 3.07 5.33 3.87
CA PHE A 35 3.32 3.89 3.87
C PHE A 35 2.31 3.24 4.82
N VAL A 36 1.53 2.32 4.29
CA VAL A 36 0.57 1.56 5.09
C VAL A 36 1.23 0.25 5.49
N ASP A 37 1.52 0.12 6.77
CA ASP A 37 2.24 -1.03 7.30
C ASP A 37 1.26 -2.10 7.78
N THR A 38 1.39 -3.30 7.24
CA THR A 38 0.56 -4.45 7.61
C THR A 38 1.48 -5.62 7.94
N ASP A 39 1.18 -6.33 9.02
CA ASP A 39 1.98 -7.47 9.42
C ASP A 39 2.01 -8.55 8.33
N ALA A 40 3.12 -9.26 8.26
CA ALA A 40 3.33 -10.26 7.21
C ALA A 40 2.29 -11.40 7.25
N ASP A 41 1.90 -11.82 8.44
CA ASP A 41 0.90 -12.86 8.59
C ASP A 41 -0.48 -12.39 8.10
N GLU A 42 -0.85 -11.16 8.36
CA GLU A 42 -2.10 -10.59 7.86
C GLU A 42 -2.09 -10.49 6.34
N ARG A 43 -0.96 -10.09 5.74
CA ARG A 43 -0.83 -10.06 4.28
C ARG A 43 -1.01 -11.45 3.69
N LEU A 44 -0.42 -12.46 4.30
CA LEU A 44 -0.55 -13.84 3.85
C LEU A 44 -2.00 -14.32 3.94
N ILE A 45 -2.67 -14.05 5.05
CA ILE A 45 -4.07 -14.44 5.24
C ILE A 45 -4.96 -13.80 4.18
N ARG A 46 -4.76 -12.51 3.90
CA ARG A 46 -5.52 -11.81 2.86
C ARG A 46 -5.28 -12.43 1.48
N ASN A 47 -4.04 -12.79 1.18
CA ASN A 47 -3.71 -13.45 -0.08
C ASN A 47 -4.40 -14.81 -0.19
N ILE A 48 -4.41 -15.59 0.88
CA ILE A 48 -5.09 -16.89 0.90
C ILE A 48 -6.58 -16.72 0.63
N GLN A 49 -7.23 -15.81 1.34
CA GLN A 49 -8.67 -15.58 1.19
C GLN A 49 -9.02 -15.11 -0.23
N ARG A 50 -8.30 -14.15 -0.75
CA ARG A 50 -8.54 -13.61 -2.08
C ARG A 50 -8.32 -14.66 -3.17
N ASP A 51 -7.18 -15.36 -3.12
CA ASP A 51 -6.80 -16.24 -4.21
C ASP A 51 -7.54 -17.57 -4.19
N THR A 52 -7.97 -18.05 -3.02
CA THR A 52 -8.76 -19.27 -2.95
C THR A 52 -10.21 -19.02 -3.31
N ILE A 53 -10.78 -17.90 -2.94
CA ILE A 53 -12.18 -17.57 -3.20
C ILE A 53 -12.36 -17.04 -4.61
N ASP A 54 -11.56 -16.02 -4.97
CA ASP A 54 -11.76 -15.28 -6.22
C ASP A 54 -11.05 -15.89 -7.42
N ARG A 55 -9.95 -16.61 -7.20
CA ARG A 55 -9.10 -17.09 -8.28
C ARG A 55 -8.99 -18.61 -8.36
N GLY A 56 -9.70 -19.32 -7.49
CA GLY A 56 -9.75 -20.78 -7.52
C GLY A 56 -8.43 -21.48 -7.21
N ARG A 57 -7.49 -20.80 -6.56
CA ARG A 57 -6.20 -21.41 -6.19
C ARG A 57 -6.31 -22.18 -4.89
N THR A 58 -5.46 -23.18 -4.71
CA THR A 58 -5.40 -23.91 -3.44
C THR A 58 -4.57 -23.13 -2.42
N VAL A 59 -4.79 -23.39 -1.14
CA VAL A 59 -4.01 -22.77 -0.07
C VAL A 59 -2.53 -23.07 -0.24
N SER A 60 -2.19 -24.31 -0.60
CA SER A 60 -0.80 -24.71 -0.84
C SER A 60 -0.13 -23.88 -1.94
N MET A 61 -0.84 -23.61 -3.04
CA MET A 61 -0.33 -22.80 -4.13
C MET A 61 -0.08 -21.36 -3.69
N VAL A 62 -0.99 -20.79 -2.90
CA VAL A 62 -0.88 -19.43 -2.40
C VAL A 62 0.30 -19.29 -1.45
N VAL A 63 0.46 -20.21 -0.52
CA VAL A 63 1.56 -20.20 0.45
C VAL A 63 2.90 -20.35 -0.26
N ASP A 64 2.98 -21.26 -1.23
CA ASP A 64 4.20 -21.46 -1.99
C ASP A 64 4.62 -20.19 -2.74
N ARG A 65 3.69 -19.55 -3.41
CA ARG A 65 3.94 -18.29 -4.10
C ARG A 65 4.37 -17.19 -3.13
N TYR A 66 3.73 -17.12 -1.97
CA TYR A 66 4.07 -16.13 -0.96
C TYR A 66 5.53 -16.27 -0.53
N LEU A 67 5.95 -17.48 -0.19
CA LEU A 67 7.31 -17.74 0.29
C LEU A 67 8.36 -17.52 -0.79
N LYS A 68 8.06 -17.87 -2.03
CA LYS A 68 9.04 -17.80 -3.12
C LYS A 68 9.12 -16.45 -3.80
N VAL A 69 8.01 -15.73 -3.86
CA VAL A 69 7.92 -14.49 -4.65
C VAL A 69 7.55 -13.29 -3.82
N LEU A 70 6.41 -13.33 -3.14
CA LEU A 70 5.85 -12.13 -2.51
C LEU A 70 6.64 -11.66 -1.30
N LYS A 71 7.03 -12.59 -0.44
CA LYS A 71 7.79 -12.25 0.76
C LYS A 71 9.18 -11.68 0.42
N PRO A 72 9.99 -12.33 -0.43
CA PRO A 72 11.28 -11.76 -0.83
C PRO A 72 11.13 -10.42 -1.53
N MET A 73 10.14 -10.27 -2.39
CA MET A 73 9.88 -9.01 -3.08
C MET A 73 9.56 -7.90 -2.09
N HIS A 74 8.69 -8.18 -1.13
CA HIS A 74 8.32 -7.19 -0.12
C HIS A 74 9.52 -6.76 0.71
N GLU A 75 10.31 -7.72 1.19
CA GLU A 75 11.47 -7.43 2.00
C GLU A 75 12.55 -6.66 1.24
N GLN A 76 12.72 -6.97 -0.04
CA GLN A 76 13.78 -6.38 -0.85
C GLN A 76 13.39 -5.03 -1.45
N PHE A 77 12.16 -4.86 -1.88
CA PHE A 77 11.75 -3.66 -2.63
C PHE A 77 10.74 -2.77 -1.90
N ILE A 78 9.81 -3.35 -1.18
CA ILE A 78 8.71 -2.58 -0.57
C ILE A 78 9.06 -2.09 0.83
N GLU A 79 9.50 -2.98 1.70
CA GLU A 79 9.84 -2.64 3.08
C GLU A 79 10.87 -1.50 3.17
N PRO A 80 11.95 -1.51 2.36
CA PRO A 80 12.91 -0.40 2.42
C PRO A 80 12.33 0.97 2.05
N THR A 81 11.19 1.03 1.35
CA THR A 81 10.59 2.30 0.97
C THR A 81 9.97 3.07 2.13
N LYS A 82 9.88 2.45 3.31
CA LYS A 82 9.45 3.16 4.52
C LYS A 82 10.24 4.43 4.77
N ARG A 83 11.53 4.42 4.44
CA ARG A 83 12.40 5.58 4.63
C ARG A 83 11.95 6.81 3.84
N TYR A 84 11.16 6.61 2.79
CA TYR A 84 10.69 7.70 1.94
C TYR A 84 9.32 8.22 2.37
N ALA A 85 8.66 7.54 3.29
CA ALA A 85 7.33 7.93 3.73
C ALA A 85 7.39 9.12 4.69
N ASP A 86 6.45 10.01 4.51
CA ASP A 86 6.25 11.10 5.45
C ASP A 86 5.43 10.62 6.65
N ILE A 87 4.53 9.68 6.41
CA ILE A 87 3.66 9.09 7.42
C ILE A 87 3.64 7.58 7.24
N ILE A 88 3.74 6.85 8.34
CA ILE A 88 3.54 5.39 8.35
C ILE A 88 2.29 5.10 9.18
N ILE A 89 1.33 4.42 8.56
CA ILE A 89 0.09 4.01 9.22
C ILE A 89 0.21 2.53 9.58
N PRO A 90 0.34 2.20 10.85
CA PRO A 90 0.41 0.80 11.27
C PRO A 90 -0.96 0.12 11.20
N GLN A 91 -0.98 -1.21 11.22
CA GLN A 91 -2.19 -2.03 11.21
C GLN A 91 -3.01 -1.92 9.93
N GLY A 92 -2.41 -1.44 8.85
CA GLY A 92 -3.08 -1.39 7.56
C GLY A 92 -4.31 -0.50 7.56
N GLY A 93 -5.29 -0.89 6.74
CA GLY A 93 -6.53 -0.14 6.59
C GLY A 93 -7.47 -0.22 7.79
N GLU A 94 -7.14 -1.03 8.79
CA GLU A 94 -7.96 -1.17 10.00
C GLU A 94 -7.63 -0.13 11.07
N ASN A 95 -6.59 0.67 10.86
CA ASN A 95 -6.22 1.74 11.78
C ASN A 95 -7.07 2.98 11.52
N GLU A 96 -8.26 3.01 12.08
CA GLU A 96 -9.21 4.09 11.86
C GLU A 96 -8.70 5.45 12.35
N LYS A 97 -7.99 5.47 13.47
CA LYS A 97 -7.44 6.72 14.00
C LYS A 97 -6.36 7.28 13.10
N GLY A 98 -5.46 6.43 12.62
CA GLY A 98 -4.40 6.85 11.71
C GLY A 98 -4.96 7.40 10.42
N ILE A 99 -5.95 6.73 9.86
CA ILE A 99 -6.63 7.17 8.64
C ILE A 99 -7.37 8.49 8.86
N SER A 100 -8.03 8.63 10.01
CA SER A 100 -8.75 9.86 10.34
C SER A 100 -7.80 11.06 10.44
N ILE A 101 -6.65 10.87 11.07
CA ILE A 101 -5.63 11.93 11.17
C ILE A 101 -5.13 12.32 9.77
N LEU A 102 -4.87 11.32 8.93
CA LEU A 102 -4.45 11.56 7.56
C LEU A 102 -5.49 12.33 6.77
N CYS A 103 -6.76 11.97 6.88
CA CYS A 103 -7.84 12.66 6.20
C CYS A 103 -7.94 14.12 6.62
N ARG A 104 -7.79 14.40 7.90
CA ARG A 104 -7.82 15.79 8.40
C ARG A 104 -6.66 16.60 7.88
N TYR A 105 -5.48 16.00 7.80
CA TYR A 105 -4.31 16.68 7.24
C TYR A 105 -4.54 17.05 5.78
N VAL A 106 -5.06 16.10 5.00
CA VAL A 106 -5.35 16.33 3.58
C VAL A 106 -6.42 17.41 3.41
N GLU A 107 -7.47 17.39 4.23
CA GLU A 107 -8.50 18.42 4.19
C GLU A 107 -7.91 19.81 4.45
N GLY A 108 -7.00 19.91 5.40
CA GLY A 108 -6.32 21.16 5.69
C GLY A 108 -5.49 21.67 4.52
N LEU A 109 -4.89 20.78 3.74
CA LEU A 109 -4.15 21.16 2.54
C LEU A 109 -5.07 21.72 1.45
N VAL A 110 -6.26 21.15 1.31
CA VAL A 110 -7.22 21.57 0.28
C VAL A 110 -7.84 22.92 0.61
N GLU A 111 -8.06 23.20 1.89
CA GLU A 111 -8.69 24.44 2.33
C GLU A 111 -7.76 25.65 2.28
N LYS A 112 -6.50 25.43 2.09
CA LYS A 112 -5.55 26.53 1.88
C LYS A 112 -5.64 27.04 0.46
#